data_a8d4e612eac8f487443203fcab735335
#
_entry.id   a8d4e612eac8f487443203fcab735335
#
_cell.length_a   1.000
_cell.length_b   1.000
_cell.length_c   1.000
_cell.angle_alpha   90.00
_cell.angle_beta   90.00
_cell.angle_gamma   90.00
#
_symmetry.space_group_name_H-M   'P 1'
#
loop_
_entity.id
_entity.type
_entity.pdbx_description
1 polymer ?
#
loop_
_entity_poly.entity_id
_entity_poly.type
_entity_poly.pdbx_seq_one_letter_code
_entity_poly.pdbx_strand_id
1 'polypeptide(L)'
;MNVLVFEDSRVDRLGVLTAARPACDLMIGASSLHDALAHLGHVQRVVRPHLARHIAGLAGRRITLWGGATPSLTTEPPASSHGATAIVVNARVVPSRRNIQSLRSLVETGHRGTVREHGTIAAAVLHLSADGSGPDHAAWNSLRDTGSTATLETLELMELDGSLDLLHEPHDVITAHEEAIEGSLAMLLDTGRFGETKPGLFVADGASVADQVVVRQGPVVVAAGAEIGPFVCLDGPAFIGSGARVNPHAWIRAATALGMACRAGGEIEATIMEPFSNKPHDGFLGHSHVGSWVNLAAGTITSNLKATYGPIRLHMMLPDGSRETIHTGRQFLGAMIGDFA
;
A
#
# COMPACT_ATOMS: atom_id res chain seq x y z
N MET A 1 9.39 -11.71 -15.78
CA MET A 1 9.39 -12.59 -14.60
C MET A 1 7.96 -12.72 -14.09
N ASN A 2 7.61 -13.87 -13.49
CA ASN A 2 6.29 -14.09 -12.91
C ASN A 2 6.31 -13.75 -11.41
N VAL A 3 5.38 -12.91 -10.99
CA VAL A 3 5.18 -12.50 -9.60
C VAL A 3 3.79 -12.98 -9.19
N LEU A 4 3.68 -13.75 -8.10
CA LEU A 4 2.41 -14.16 -7.52
C LEU A 4 2.26 -13.54 -6.14
N VAL A 5 1.24 -12.73 -5.94
CA VAL A 5 0.91 -12.15 -4.64
C VAL A 5 -0.25 -12.93 -4.04
N PHE A 6 -0.11 -13.40 -2.81
CA PHE A 6 -1.13 -14.20 -2.13
C PHE A 6 -1.54 -13.61 -0.79
N GLU A 7 -2.79 -13.79 -0.42
CA GLU A 7 -3.30 -13.50 0.92
C GLU A 7 -3.28 -14.78 1.76
N ASP A 8 -2.66 -14.73 2.94
CA ASP A 8 -2.75 -15.80 3.94
C ASP A 8 -3.95 -15.59 4.90
N SER A 9 -4.20 -16.55 5.77
CA SER A 9 -5.33 -16.49 6.71
C SER A 9 -5.23 -15.34 7.73
N ARG A 10 -4.05 -14.76 7.93
CA ARG A 10 -3.85 -13.63 8.86
C ARG A 10 -4.28 -12.29 8.26
N VAL A 11 -4.58 -12.22 6.96
CA VAL A 11 -5.09 -11.00 6.33
C VAL A 11 -6.39 -10.51 6.97
N ASP A 12 -7.21 -11.41 7.51
CA ASP A 12 -8.46 -11.08 8.20
C ASP A 12 -8.25 -10.24 9.47
N ARG A 13 -7.05 -10.29 10.08
CA ARG A 13 -6.70 -9.44 11.20
C ARG A 13 -6.56 -7.96 10.84
N LEU A 14 -6.37 -7.63 9.57
CA LEU A 14 -6.38 -6.24 9.10
C LEU A 14 -7.80 -5.63 9.08
N GLY A 15 -8.83 -6.44 9.33
CA GLY A 15 -10.20 -6.02 9.59
C GLY A 15 -10.80 -5.17 8.46
N VAL A 16 -11.33 -4.01 8.83
CA VAL A 16 -12.03 -3.11 7.89
C VAL A 16 -11.14 -2.62 6.74
N LEU A 17 -9.82 -2.59 6.91
CA LEU A 17 -8.87 -2.09 5.91
C LEU A 17 -8.85 -2.97 4.66
N THR A 18 -9.11 -4.27 4.83
CA THR A 18 -9.06 -5.25 3.75
C THR A 18 -10.42 -5.88 3.43
N ALA A 19 -11.51 -5.39 4.02
CA ALA A 19 -12.83 -5.93 3.82
C ALA A 19 -13.29 -5.87 2.34
N ALA A 20 -12.94 -4.80 1.63
CA ALA A 20 -13.32 -4.59 0.23
C ALA A 20 -12.14 -4.52 -0.74
N ARG A 21 -10.90 -4.74 -0.27
CA ARG A 21 -9.67 -4.74 -1.09
C ARG A 21 -8.68 -5.80 -0.63
N PRO A 22 -7.78 -6.27 -1.52
CA PRO A 22 -6.63 -7.07 -1.12
C PRO A 22 -5.65 -6.25 -0.27
N ALA A 23 -4.94 -6.93 0.63
CA ALA A 23 -3.93 -6.26 1.46
C ALA A 23 -2.81 -5.62 0.62
N CYS A 24 -2.42 -6.23 -0.49
CA CYS A 24 -1.41 -5.67 -1.39
C CYS A 24 -1.83 -4.38 -2.11
N ASP A 25 -3.12 -4.01 -2.08
CA ASP A 25 -3.64 -2.78 -2.66
C ASP A 25 -3.75 -1.64 -1.62
N LEU A 26 -3.40 -1.89 -0.35
CA LEU A 26 -3.31 -0.83 0.67
C LEU A 26 -2.17 0.13 0.32
N MET A 27 -2.46 1.43 0.35
CA MET A 27 -1.45 2.46 0.17
C MET A 27 -0.65 2.65 1.46
N ILE A 28 0.68 2.52 1.36
CA ILE A 28 1.62 2.79 2.44
C ILE A 28 2.76 3.62 1.87
N GLY A 29 3.08 4.73 2.50
CA GLY A 29 3.91 5.73 1.84
C GLY A 29 3.15 6.37 0.69
N ALA A 30 3.68 6.29 -0.52
CA ALA A 30 3.07 6.87 -1.72
C ALA A 30 2.66 5.81 -2.76
N SER A 31 2.64 4.52 -2.41
CA SER A 31 2.29 3.42 -3.33
C SER A 31 1.72 2.21 -2.58
N SER A 32 1.13 1.29 -3.33
CA SER A 32 0.75 -0.04 -2.82
C SER A 32 1.86 -1.07 -3.10
N LEU A 33 1.80 -2.23 -2.42
CA LEU A 33 2.69 -3.35 -2.73
C LEU A 33 2.48 -3.84 -4.17
N HIS A 34 1.24 -3.89 -4.63
CA HIS A 34 0.91 -4.28 -5.99
C HIS A 34 1.60 -3.37 -7.02
N ASP A 35 1.53 -2.04 -6.85
CA ASP A 35 2.18 -1.08 -7.75
C ASP A 35 3.69 -1.22 -7.74
N ALA A 36 4.28 -1.41 -6.55
CA ALA A 36 5.71 -1.59 -6.40
C ALA A 36 6.22 -2.88 -7.08
N LEU A 37 5.46 -3.98 -6.98
CA LEU A 37 5.80 -5.26 -7.61
C LEU A 37 5.60 -5.25 -9.12
N ALA A 38 4.71 -4.41 -9.67
CA ALA A 38 4.50 -4.27 -11.10
C ALA A 38 5.78 -3.86 -11.86
N HIS A 39 6.73 -3.23 -11.16
CA HIS A 39 8.06 -2.90 -11.72
C HIS A 39 9.01 -4.11 -11.79
N LEU A 40 8.69 -5.23 -11.12
CA LEU A 40 9.50 -6.45 -11.14
C LEU A 40 9.07 -7.42 -12.25
N GLY A 41 7.82 -7.35 -12.69
CA GLY A 41 7.31 -8.24 -13.73
C GLY A 41 5.78 -8.30 -13.79
N HIS A 42 5.28 -9.37 -14.41
CA HIS A 42 3.84 -9.62 -14.50
C HIS A 42 3.30 -10.09 -13.14
N VAL A 43 2.43 -9.30 -12.50
CA VAL A 43 1.86 -9.58 -11.18
C VAL A 43 0.50 -10.26 -11.32
N GLN A 44 0.40 -11.47 -10.78
CA GLN A 44 -0.87 -12.16 -10.54
C GLN A 44 -1.24 -12.04 -9.07
N ARG A 45 -2.53 -11.86 -8.76
CA ARG A 45 -3.04 -11.73 -7.39
C ARG A 45 -3.98 -12.89 -7.08
N VAL A 46 -3.69 -13.59 -5.99
CA VAL A 46 -4.57 -14.59 -5.40
C VAL A 46 -5.24 -13.96 -4.19
N VAL A 47 -6.50 -13.69 -4.30
CA VAL A 47 -7.28 -12.94 -3.31
C VAL A 47 -8.42 -13.76 -2.75
N ARG A 48 -8.95 -13.36 -1.60
CA ARG A 48 -10.12 -13.97 -0.99
C ARG A 48 -11.31 -14.02 -1.97
N PRO A 49 -12.12 -15.09 -1.98
CA PRO A 49 -13.14 -15.32 -3.01
C PRO A 49 -14.13 -14.16 -3.20
N HIS A 50 -14.52 -13.47 -2.13
CA HIS A 50 -15.47 -12.35 -2.21
C HIS A 50 -14.88 -11.13 -2.96
N LEU A 51 -13.55 -10.97 -3.00
CA LEU A 51 -12.86 -9.90 -3.73
C LEU A 51 -12.65 -10.23 -5.21
N ALA A 52 -12.69 -11.50 -5.61
CA ALA A 52 -12.32 -11.92 -6.96
C ALA A 52 -13.16 -11.23 -8.06
N ARG A 53 -14.47 -11.09 -7.84
CA ARG A 53 -15.37 -10.39 -8.77
C ARG A 53 -15.09 -8.88 -8.84
N HIS A 54 -14.81 -8.27 -7.70
CA HIS A 54 -14.47 -6.85 -7.60
C HIS A 54 -13.19 -6.55 -8.36
N ILE A 55 -12.15 -7.34 -8.12
CA ILE A 55 -10.85 -7.23 -8.80
C ILE A 55 -11.00 -7.43 -10.32
N ALA A 56 -11.76 -8.45 -10.75
CA ALA A 56 -12.02 -8.69 -12.17
C ALA A 56 -12.77 -7.51 -12.83
N GLY A 57 -13.70 -6.88 -12.11
CA GLY A 57 -14.43 -5.69 -12.57
C GLY A 57 -13.55 -4.44 -12.67
N LEU A 58 -12.58 -4.28 -11.77
CA LEU A 58 -11.58 -3.21 -11.81
C LEU A 58 -10.55 -3.42 -12.92
N ALA A 59 -10.22 -4.65 -13.23
CA ALA A 59 -9.28 -5.03 -14.27
C ALA A 59 -9.68 -4.55 -15.68
N GLY A 60 -10.97 -4.45 -15.95
CA GLY A 60 -11.50 -3.84 -17.20
C GLY A 60 -11.49 -2.31 -17.21
N ARG A 61 -11.26 -1.68 -16.07
CA ARG A 61 -11.16 -0.22 -15.94
C ARG A 61 -9.71 0.13 -15.63
N ARG A 62 -8.99 0.62 -16.63
CA ARG A 62 -7.63 1.11 -16.50
C ARG A 62 -7.56 2.27 -15.50
N ILE A 63 -7.46 1.99 -14.21
CA ILE A 63 -7.11 2.97 -13.20
C ILE A 63 -5.60 2.85 -13.01
N THR A 64 -4.85 3.59 -13.78
CA THR A 64 -3.40 3.78 -13.56
C THR A 64 -3.24 4.73 -12.38
N LEU A 65 -2.95 4.22 -11.20
CA LEU A 65 -2.61 5.03 -10.02
C LEU A 65 -1.30 5.82 -10.22
N TRP A 66 -0.52 5.45 -11.21
CA TRP A 66 0.75 6.05 -11.61
C TRP A 66 0.71 6.27 -13.12
N GLY A 67 1.00 7.43 -13.60
CA GLY A 67 1.11 7.76 -15.03
C GLY A 67 2.16 6.94 -15.81
N GLY A 68 2.20 5.64 -15.61
CA GLY A 68 3.09 4.65 -16.21
C GLY A 68 2.30 3.50 -16.82
N ALA A 69 2.95 2.75 -17.69
CA ALA A 69 2.38 1.72 -18.55
C ALA A 69 1.35 0.82 -17.84
N THR A 70 0.22 0.64 -18.48
CA THR A 70 -0.89 -0.24 -18.07
C THR A 70 -0.40 -1.67 -17.94
N PRO A 71 -0.54 -2.35 -16.76
CA PRO A 71 -0.33 -3.78 -16.73
C PRO A 71 -1.36 -4.48 -17.61
N SER A 72 -0.89 -5.26 -18.58
CA SER A 72 -1.75 -6.09 -19.41
C SER A 72 -2.30 -7.22 -18.55
N LEU A 73 -3.62 -7.32 -18.47
CA LEU A 73 -4.31 -8.48 -17.90
C LEU A 73 -4.31 -9.61 -18.93
N THR A 74 -3.18 -10.25 -19.11
CA THR A 74 -3.15 -11.55 -19.75
C THR A 74 -3.23 -12.60 -18.65
N THR A 75 -4.28 -13.40 -18.68
CA THR A 75 -4.57 -14.49 -17.75
C THR A 75 -3.60 -15.68 -17.87
N GLU A 76 -2.69 -15.64 -18.83
CA GLU A 76 -1.68 -16.67 -19.02
C GLU A 76 -0.27 -16.05 -18.99
N PRO A 77 0.66 -16.64 -18.22
CA PRO A 77 2.07 -16.27 -18.31
C PRO A 77 2.55 -16.58 -19.73
N PRO A 78 3.43 -15.75 -20.33
CA PRO A 78 4.03 -16.09 -21.61
C PRO A 78 4.70 -17.45 -21.48
N ALA A 79 4.36 -18.38 -22.35
CA ALA A 79 5.02 -19.67 -22.45
C ALA A 79 6.51 -19.44 -22.74
N SER A 80 7.35 -19.55 -21.70
CA SER A 80 8.81 -19.56 -21.90
C SER A 80 9.25 -20.98 -22.22
N SER A 81 9.98 -21.13 -23.32
CA SER A 81 10.60 -22.41 -23.72
C SER A 81 11.75 -22.86 -22.79
N HIS A 82 12.05 -22.10 -21.74
CA HIS A 82 13.09 -22.37 -20.74
C HIS A 82 12.49 -22.19 -19.35
N GLY A 83 12.98 -22.93 -18.37
CA GLY A 83 12.58 -22.78 -16.97
C GLY A 83 12.69 -21.32 -16.51
N ALA A 84 11.70 -20.84 -15.77
CA ALA A 84 11.62 -19.45 -15.37
C ALA A 84 11.70 -19.31 -13.84
N THR A 85 12.48 -18.33 -13.37
CA THR A 85 12.40 -17.88 -11.97
C THR A 85 11.09 -17.15 -11.75
N ALA A 86 10.39 -17.50 -10.68
CA ALA A 86 9.17 -16.86 -10.22
C ALA A 86 9.31 -16.47 -8.75
N ILE A 87 8.67 -15.39 -8.35
CA ILE A 87 8.59 -14.98 -6.96
C ILE A 87 7.15 -15.00 -6.45
N VAL A 88 6.98 -15.55 -5.27
CA VAL A 88 5.72 -15.54 -4.51
C VAL A 88 5.88 -14.56 -3.36
N VAL A 89 4.94 -13.65 -3.17
CA VAL A 89 5.01 -12.58 -2.16
C VAL A 89 3.72 -12.55 -1.35
N ASN A 90 3.84 -12.51 -0.03
CA ASN A 90 2.69 -12.34 0.86
C ASN A 90 2.11 -10.93 0.70
N ALA A 91 0.80 -10.83 0.53
CA ALA A 91 0.10 -9.56 0.31
C ALA A 91 0.22 -8.57 1.47
N ARG A 92 0.62 -9.04 2.66
CA ARG A 92 0.82 -8.21 3.86
C ARG A 92 2.23 -7.60 3.95
N VAL A 93 3.13 -7.87 3.00
CA VAL A 93 4.47 -7.24 2.96
C VAL A 93 4.32 -5.72 2.83
N VAL A 94 4.97 -4.99 3.73
CA VAL A 94 5.00 -3.52 3.70
C VAL A 94 5.78 -3.05 2.47
N PRO A 95 5.24 -2.17 1.59
CA PRO A 95 5.92 -1.67 0.41
C PRO A 95 6.97 -0.58 0.74
N SER A 96 7.76 -0.78 1.77
CA SER A 96 8.87 0.11 2.12
C SER A 96 10.01 0.00 1.10
N ARG A 97 10.82 1.08 0.98
CA ARG A 97 12.02 1.06 0.12
C ARG A 97 12.91 -0.14 0.43
N ARG A 98 13.12 -0.45 1.71
CA ARG A 98 13.91 -1.60 2.17
C ARG A 98 13.35 -2.92 1.66
N ASN A 99 12.06 -3.17 1.88
CA ASN A 99 11.43 -4.41 1.47
C ASN A 99 11.40 -4.57 -0.06
N ILE A 100 11.14 -3.50 -0.81
CA ILE A 100 11.18 -3.54 -2.29
C ILE A 100 12.59 -3.80 -2.81
N GLN A 101 13.61 -3.24 -2.19
CA GLN A 101 15.01 -3.55 -2.53
C GLN A 101 15.36 -5.00 -2.20
N SER A 102 14.92 -5.52 -1.04
CA SER A 102 15.10 -6.94 -0.69
C SER A 102 14.42 -7.87 -1.70
N LEU A 103 13.17 -7.59 -2.09
CA LEU A 103 12.47 -8.37 -3.12
C LEU A 103 13.17 -8.32 -4.49
N ARG A 104 13.72 -7.17 -4.88
CA ARG A 104 14.54 -7.07 -6.10
C ARG A 104 15.79 -7.93 -6.02
N SER A 105 16.51 -7.87 -4.91
CA SER A 105 17.72 -8.67 -4.69
C SER A 105 17.41 -10.19 -4.75
N LEU A 106 16.31 -10.64 -4.14
CA LEU A 106 15.86 -12.03 -4.22
C LEU A 106 15.63 -12.48 -5.67
N VAL A 107 15.05 -11.59 -6.47
CA VAL A 107 14.79 -11.81 -7.89
C VAL A 107 16.10 -11.87 -8.69
N GLU A 108 17.01 -10.93 -8.46
CA GLU A 108 18.28 -10.80 -9.17
C GLU A 108 19.23 -11.97 -8.85
N THR A 109 19.30 -12.40 -7.60
CA THR A 109 20.07 -13.58 -7.20
C THR A 109 19.45 -14.86 -7.72
N GLY A 110 18.12 -14.90 -7.80
CA GLY A 110 17.36 -16.06 -8.29
C GLY A 110 17.56 -17.33 -7.47
N HIS A 111 18.11 -17.25 -6.26
CA HIS A 111 18.32 -18.41 -5.40
C HIS A 111 16.98 -18.96 -4.92
N ARG A 112 16.74 -20.25 -5.18
CA ARG A 112 15.54 -20.96 -4.74
C ARG A 112 15.49 -21.01 -3.21
N GLY A 113 14.41 -20.51 -2.59
CA GLY A 113 14.29 -20.50 -1.14
C GLY A 113 13.12 -19.64 -0.64
N THR A 114 13.03 -19.47 0.68
CA THR A 114 12.00 -18.65 1.35
C THR A 114 12.61 -17.59 2.24
N VAL A 115 11.94 -16.45 2.35
CA VAL A 115 12.13 -15.47 3.44
C VAL A 115 10.93 -15.58 4.36
N ARG A 116 11.19 -15.74 5.66
CA ARG A 116 10.13 -15.87 6.68
C ARG A 116 10.20 -14.73 7.69
N GLU A 117 9.05 -14.33 8.16
CA GLU A 117 8.90 -13.42 9.28
C GLU A 117 8.03 -14.09 10.35
N HIS A 118 8.59 -14.31 11.54
CA HIS A 118 7.95 -15.04 12.64
C HIS A 118 7.31 -16.38 12.21
N GLY A 119 8.02 -17.15 11.37
CA GLY A 119 7.57 -18.43 10.84
C GLY A 119 6.58 -18.32 9.66
N THR A 120 6.08 -17.15 9.32
CA THR A 120 5.20 -16.91 8.17
C THR A 120 6.02 -16.69 6.90
N ILE A 121 5.67 -17.34 5.79
CA ILE A 121 6.29 -17.05 4.49
C ILE A 121 5.96 -15.63 4.06
N ALA A 122 6.97 -14.77 4.01
CA ALA A 122 6.86 -13.40 3.49
C ALA A 122 7.13 -13.38 1.98
N ALA A 123 8.09 -14.17 1.50
CA ALA A 123 8.34 -14.37 0.08
C ALA A 123 8.98 -15.74 -0.17
N ALA A 124 8.84 -16.24 -1.40
CA ALA A 124 9.55 -17.42 -1.87
C ALA A 124 10.00 -17.26 -3.33
N VAL A 125 11.21 -17.71 -3.63
CA VAL A 125 11.73 -17.81 -5.00
C VAL A 125 11.64 -19.26 -5.45
N LEU A 126 10.98 -19.50 -6.57
CA LEU A 126 10.71 -20.81 -7.14
C LEU A 126 11.34 -20.91 -8.54
N HIS A 127 11.77 -22.11 -8.90
CA HIS A 127 12.26 -22.42 -10.23
C HIS A 127 11.20 -23.23 -10.99
N LEU A 128 10.46 -22.56 -11.84
CA LEU A 128 9.40 -23.18 -12.64
C LEU A 128 10.03 -23.91 -13.85
N SER A 129 9.73 -25.19 -14.01
CA SER A 129 10.19 -25.99 -15.15
C SER A 129 9.48 -25.59 -16.44
N ALA A 130 10.16 -25.71 -17.57
CA ALA A 130 9.59 -25.37 -18.88
C ALA A 130 8.44 -26.31 -19.31
N ASP A 131 8.48 -27.57 -18.83
CA ASP A 131 7.46 -28.59 -19.11
C ASP A 131 6.25 -28.54 -18.17
N GLY A 132 6.22 -27.56 -17.26
CA GLY A 132 5.11 -27.41 -16.29
C GLY A 132 5.10 -28.46 -15.17
N SER A 133 6.20 -29.19 -14.99
CA SER A 133 6.31 -30.28 -14.00
C SER A 133 7.17 -29.88 -12.80
N GLY A 134 7.22 -30.76 -11.80
CA GLY A 134 8.10 -30.62 -10.63
C GLY A 134 7.43 -29.95 -9.42
N PRO A 135 8.11 -30.00 -8.26
CA PRO A 135 7.52 -29.59 -6.98
C PRO A 135 7.25 -28.09 -6.88
N ASP A 136 8.13 -27.25 -7.44
CA ASP A 136 7.94 -25.79 -7.46
C ASP A 136 6.75 -25.39 -8.31
N HIS A 137 6.55 -26.07 -9.46
CA HIS A 137 5.42 -25.85 -10.33
C HIS A 137 4.11 -26.28 -9.67
N ALA A 138 4.10 -27.40 -8.97
CA ALA A 138 2.96 -27.87 -8.19
C ALA A 138 2.59 -26.87 -7.08
N ALA A 139 3.56 -26.33 -6.35
CA ALA A 139 3.33 -25.31 -5.32
C ALA A 139 2.81 -23.99 -5.90
N TRP A 140 3.39 -23.55 -7.01
CA TRP A 140 2.91 -22.37 -7.74
C TRP A 140 1.44 -22.52 -8.18
N ASN A 141 1.12 -23.65 -8.83
CA ASN A 141 -0.26 -23.92 -9.30
C ASN A 141 -1.23 -24.06 -8.14
N SER A 142 -0.87 -24.78 -7.07
CA SER A 142 -1.69 -24.92 -5.87
C SER A 142 -2.02 -23.56 -5.28
N LEU A 143 -1.03 -22.70 -5.10
CA LEU A 143 -1.22 -21.36 -4.56
C LEU A 143 -2.08 -20.50 -5.49
N ARG A 144 -1.79 -20.51 -6.79
CA ARG A 144 -2.56 -19.73 -7.79
C ARG A 144 -4.02 -20.15 -7.86
N ASP A 145 -4.31 -21.43 -7.83
CA ASP A 145 -5.62 -21.99 -8.10
C ASP A 145 -6.49 -22.08 -6.83
N THR A 146 -5.90 -22.26 -5.66
CA THR A 146 -6.60 -22.47 -4.40
C THR A 146 -6.31 -21.43 -3.31
N GLY A 147 -5.30 -20.60 -3.47
CA GLY A 147 -4.81 -19.69 -2.43
C GLY A 147 -4.09 -20.39 -1.26
N SER A 148 -3.88 -21.70 -1.34
CA SER A 148 -3.29 -22.49 -0.25
C SER A 148 -1.76 -22.48 -0.30
N THR A 149 -1.12 -22.12 0.80
CA THR A 149 0.32 -22.20 0.99
C THR A 149 0.79 -23.61 1.38
N ALA A 150 -0.11 -24.57 1.59
CA ALA A 150 0.21 -25.88 2.13
C ALA A 150 1.29 -26.62 1.30
N THR A 151 1.18 -26.62 -0.03
CA THR A 151 2.17 -27.24 -0.91
C THR A 151 3.52 -26.50 -0.84
N LEU A 152 3.49 -25.17 -0.75
CA LEU A 152 4.69 -24.34 -0.61
C LEU A 152 5.41 -24.60 0.72
N GLU A 153 4.66 -24.81 1.80
CA GLU A 153 5.19 -25.16 3.13
C GLU A 153 5.82 -26.55 3.19
N THR A 154 5.40 -27.48 2.32
CA THR A 154 5.98 -28.84 2.27
C THR A 154 7.25 -28.91 1.42
N LEU A 155 7.58 -27.85 0.68
CA LEU A 155 8.83 -27.81 -0.07
C LEU A 155 10.03 -27.65 0.88
N GLU A 156 11.06 -28.46 0.67
CA GLU A 156 12.36 -28.26 1.32
C GLU A 156 13.06 -27.04 0.69
N LEU A 157 12.64 -25.85 1.10
CA LEU A 157 13.22 -24.58 0.67
C LEU A 157 14.19 -24.08 1.71
N MET A 158 15.38 -23.69 1.25
CA MET A 158 16.37 -23.06 2.11
C MET A 158 15.84 -21.69 2.57
N GLU A 159 16.09 -21.33 3.82
CA GLU A 159 15.83 -19.98 4.30
C GLU A 159 16.88 -19.04 3.68
N LEU A 160 16.40 -18.02 3.00
CA LEU A 160 17.23 -17.01 2.36
C LEU A 160 17.51 -15.88 3.33
N ASP A 161 18.70 -15.30 3.22
CA ASP A 161 19.06 -14.12 3.98
C ASP A 161 18.14 -12.94 3.60
N GLY A 162 17.67 -12.22 4.61
CA GLY A 162 16.84 -11.06 4.45
C GLY A 162 15.68 -11.02 5.46
N SER A 163 15.07 -9.87 5.58
CA SER A 163 13.85 -9.67 6.36
C SER A 163 12.86 -8.87 5.55
N LEU A 164 11.59 -9.23 5.65
CA LEU A 164 10.48 -8.53 5.01
C LEU A 164 9.44 -8.27 6.10
N ASP A 165 9.13 -6.99 6.35
CA ASP A 165 8.14 -6.63 7.36
C ASP A 165 6.74 -6.94 6.85
N LEU A 166 5.93 -7.61 7.68
CA LEU A 166 4.52 -7.91 7.42
C LEU A 166 3.60 -7.05 8.29
N LEU A 167 2.43 -6.71 7.75
CA LEU A 167 1.34 -6.14 8.54
C LEU A 167 0.66 -7.27 9.34
N HIS A 168 0.43 -7.07 10.62
CA HIS A 168 -0.23 -8.03 11.51
C HIS A 168 -1.58 -7.55 12.01
N GLU A 169 -1.67 -6.26 12.35
CA GLU A 169 -2.85 -5.63 12.94
C GLU A 169 -3.24 -4.35 12.19
N PRO A 170 -4.49 -3.85 12.29
CA PRO A 170 -4.91 -2.68 11.53
C PRO A 170 -4.04 -1.43 11.76
N HIS A 171 -3.58 -1.23 12.99
CA HIS A 171 -2.77 -0.05 13.34
C HIS A 171 -1.34 -0.10 12.79
N ASP A 172 -0.85 -1.27 12.38
CA ASP A 172 0.48 -1.41 11.76
C ASP A 172 0.56 -0.62 10.45
N VAL A 173 -0.58 -0.43 9.76
CA VAL A 173 -0.63 0.37 8.53
C VAL A 173 -0.17 1.81 8.79
N ILE A 174 -0.56 2.40 9.94
CA ILE A 174 -0.12 3.76 10.29
C ILE A 174 1.36 3.78 10.66
N THR A 175 1.82 2.81 11.47
CA THR A 175 3.24 2.70 11.84
C THR A 175 4.11 2.51 10.58
N ALA A 176 3.74 1.54 9.75
CA ALA A 176 4.45 1.26 8.51
C ALA A 176 4.45 2.46 7.54
N HIS A 177 3.35 3.22 7.50
CA HIS A 177 3.25 4.41 6.68
C HIS A 177 4.20 5.52 7.14
N GLU A 178 4.20 5.84 8.44
CA GLU A 178 5.09 6.85 9.02
C GLU A 178 6.57 6.52 8.76
N GLU A 179 6.93 5.24 8.87
CA GLU A 179 8.30 4.76 8.64
C GLU A 179 8.67 4.69 7.14
N ALA A 180 7.71 4.38 6.26
CA ALA A 180 7.99 4.13 4.86
C ALA A 180 7.87 5.36 3.97
N ILE A 181 7.13 6.40 4.36
CA ILE A 181 6.74 7.49 3.45
C ILE A 181 7.94 8.22 2.86
N GLU A 182 8.94 8.55 3.65
CA GLU A 182 10.13 9.27 3.16
C GLU A 182 10.88 8.45 2.10
N GLY A 183 11.13 7.16 2.40
CA GLY A 183 11.75 6.24 1.45
C GLY A 183 10.91 6.02 0.19
N SER A 184 9.59 6.00 0.32
CA SER A 184 8.65 5.89 -0.79
C SER A 184 8.69 7.13 -1.69
N LEU A 185 8.73 8.33 -1.11
CA LEU A 185 8.88 9.58 -1.86
C LEU A 185 10.24 9.64 -2.58
N ALA A 186 11.31 9.20 -1.94
CA ALA A 186 12.63 9.14 -2.57
C ALA A 186 12.60 8.23 -3.81
N MET A 187 11.96 7.05 -3.74
CA MET A 187 11.82 6.17 -4.92
C MET A 187 11.03 6.84 -6.05
N LEU A 188 10.02 7.69 -5.72
CA LEU A 188 9.30 8.46 -6.71
C LEU A 188 10.17 9.52 -7.38
N LEU A 189 10.94 10.25 -6.59
CA LEU A 189 11.83 11.30 -7.07
C LEU A 189 12.94 10.72 -7.96
N ASP A 190 13.45 9.52 -7.64
CA ASP A 190 14.42 8.78 -8.47
C ASP A 190 13.91 8.50 -9.90
N THR A 191 12.60 8.60 -10.16
CA THR A 191 12.02 8.44 -11.51
C THR A 191 12.27 9.63 -12.42
N GLY A 192 12.70 10.79 -11.90
CA GLY A 192 12.94 12.03 -12.64
C GLY A 192 11.69 12.73 -13.19
N ARG A 193 10.48 12.33 -12.74
CA ARG A 193 9.20 12.89 -13.23
C ARG A 193 8.73 14.12 -12.45
N PHE A 194 9.44 14.55 -11.44
CA PHE A 194 9.07 15.64 -10.54
C PHE A 194 10.15 16.72 -10.55
N GLY A 195 9.78 17.96 -10.84
CA GLY A 195 10.67 19.11 -10.75
C GLY A 195 10.51 19.81 -9.38
N GLU A 196 11.62 20.22 -8.76
CA GLU A 196 11.55 21.06 -7.57
C GLU A 196 11.18 22.50 -7.94
N THR A 197 10.00 22.96 -7.51
CA THR A 197 9.45 24.29 -7.83
C THR A 197 9.64 25.31 -6.71
N LYS A 198 9.68 24.84 -5.46
CA LYS A 198 10.07 25.58 -4.25
C LYS A 198 10.94 24.65 -3.39
N PRO A 199 11.78 25.15 -2.47
CA PRO A 199 12.58 24.29 -1.60
C PRO A 199 11.73 23.19 -0.92
N GLY A 200 12.04 21.92 -1.22
CA GLY A 200 11.33 20.75 -0.70
C GLY A 200 9.97 20.47 -1.34
N LEU A 201 9.54 21.19 -2.37
CA LEU A 201 8.30 20.95 -3.11
C LEU A 201 8.58 20.43 -4.53
N PHE A 202 8.25 19.20 -4.78
CA PHE A 202 8.47 18.48 -6.04
C PHE A 202 7.15 18.27 -6.78
N VAL A 203 7.02 18.80 -7.97
CA VAL A 203 5.77 18.88 -8.71
C VAL A 203 5.90 18.19 -10.06
N ALA A 204 4.96 17.31 -10.39
CA ALA A 204 4.87 16.69 -11.72
C ALA A 204 4.26 17.65 -12.73
N ASP A 205 4.54 17.42 -14.01
CA ASP A 205 3.91 18.15 -15.11
C ASP A 205 2.38 18.03 -15.05
N GLY A 206 1.68 19.15 -15.31
CA GLY A 206 0.22 19.21 -15.28
C GLY A 206 -0.42 19.34 -13.89
N ALA A 207 0.37 19.40 -12.82
CA ALA A 207 -0.13 19.78 -11.51
C ALA A 207 -0.14 21.32 -11.36
N SER A 208 -1.04 21.82 -10.49
CA SER A 208 -1.22 23.25 -10.22
C SER A 208 -1.03 23.55 -8.72
N VAL A 209 -0.16 24.48 -8.41
CA VAL A 209 0.12 24.94 -7.05
C VAL A 209 -0.01 26.45 -6.99
N ALA A 210 -0.90 26.96 -6.13
CA ALA A 210 -1.09 28.41 -5.99
C ALA A 210 0.17 29.10 -5.41
N ASP A 211 0.42 30.34 -5.81
CA ASP A 211 1.61 31.10 -5.39
C ASP A 211 1.71 31.27 -3.87
N GLN A 212 0.55 31.41 -3.19
CA GLN A 212 0.43 31.63 -1.74
C GLN A 212 0.63 30.36 -0.91
N VAL A 213 0.99 29.22 -1.51
CA VAL A 213 1.30 27.99 -0.78
C VAL A 213 2.60 28.15 -0.01
N VAL A 214 2.56 27.79 1.27
CA VAL A 214 3.72 27.81 2.18
C VAL A 214 4.21 26.37 2.39
N VAL A 215 5.46 26.10 2.05
CA VAL A 215 6.15 24.85 2.37
C VAL A 215 7.03 25.13 3.59
N ARG A 216 6.71 24.52 4.72
CA ARG A 216 7.47 24.68 5.96
C ARG A 216 8.60 23.66 6.05
N GLN A 217 8.35 22.45 5.55
CA GLN A 217 9.30 21.36 5.51
C GLN A 217 9.01 20.45 4.31
N GLY A 218 10.02 19.97 3.63
CA GLY A 218 9.93 18.93 2.57
C GLY A 218 10.40 17.56 3.06
N PRO A 219 10.36 16.52 2.19
CA PRO A 219 9.83 16.57 0.83
C PRO A 219 8.31 16.55 0.77
N VAL A 220 7.73 17.34 -0.11
CA VAL A 220 6.32 17.23 -0.53
C VAL A 220 6.30 16.91 -2.01
N VAL A 221 5.67 15.81 -2.40
CA VAL A 221 5.58 15.36 -3.80
C VAL A 221 4.15 15.49 -4.30
N VAL A 222 3.97 16.23 -5.38
CA VAL A 222 2.66 16.55 -5.99
C VAL A 222 2.58 15.91 -7.36
N ALA A 223 1.68 14.93 -7.52
CA ALA A 223 1.52 14.16 -8.74
C ALA A 223 0.70 14.90 -9.81
N ALA A 224 0.77 14.44 -11.04
CA ALA A 224 0.15 15.07 -12.21
C ALA A 224 -1.36 15.32 -12.03
N GLY A 225 -1.84 16.47 -12.46
CA GLY A 225 -3.24 16.88 -12.39
C GLY A 225 -3.72 17.23 -10.98
N ALA A 226 -2.87 17.16 -9.96
CA ALA A 226 -3.24 17.60 -8.61
C ALA A 226 -3.32 19.14 -8.54
N GLU A 227 -4.20 19.64 -7.66
CA GLU A 227 -4.44 21.08 -7.48
C GLU A 227 -4.25 21.44 -6.00
N ILE A 228 -3.38 22.40 -5.71
CA ILE A 228 -3.20 22.93 -4.36
C ILE A 228 -3.65 24.39 -4.32
N GLY A 229 -4.69 24.65 -3.53
CA GLY A 229 -5.32 25.97 -3.39
C GLY A 229 -4.44 27.00 -2.67
N PRO A 230 -4.82 28.28 -2.71
CA PRO A 230 -4.07 29.34 -2.04
C PRO A 230 -4.10 29.19 -0.50
N PHE A 231 -3.06 29.71 0.14
CA PHE A 231 -2.89 29.72 1.60
C PHE A 231 -2.84 28.33 2.25
N VAL A 232 -2.57 27.28 1.47
CA VAL A 232 -2.29 25.95 2.00
C VAL A 232 -0.92 25.94 2.66
N CYS A 233 -0.82 25.29 3.82
CA CYS A 233 0.42 25.04 4.52
C CYS A 233 0.82 23.57 4.36
N LEU A 234 2.08 23.29 3.99
CA LEU A 234 2.59 21.95 3.74
C LEU A 234 3.78 21.65 4.64
N ASP A 235 3.69 20.56 5.38
CA ASP A 235 4.80 19.95 6.11
C ASP A 235 5.03 18.53 5.56
N GLY A 236 6.21 18.30 4.98
CA GLY A 236 6.63 16.96 4.53
C GLY A 236 7.24 16.10 5.67
N PRO A 237 7.43 14.80 5.41
CA PRO A 237 7.17 14.13 4.14
C PRO A 237 5.67 14.02 3.85
N ALA A 238 5.24 14.38 2.61
CA ALA A 238 3.85 14.28 2.23
C ALA A 238 3.69 13.96 0.72
N PHE A 239 2.64 13.22 0.39
CA PHE A 239 2.29 12.85 -0.97
C PHE A 239 0.90 13.36 -1.35
N ILE A 240 0.80 14.05 -2.47
CA ILE A 240 -0.46 14.51 -3.07
C ILE A 240 -0.64 13.79 -4.39
N GLY A 241 -1.53 12.80 -4.42
CA GLY A 241 -1.76 11.91 -5.55
C GLY A 241 -2.38 12.58 -6.77
N SER A 242 -2.34 11.88 -7.90
CA SER A 242 -2.81 12.41 -9.20
C SER A 242 -4.27 12.88 -9.13
N GLY A 243 -4.53 14.09 -9.61
CA GLY A 243 -5.88 14.69 -9.62
C GLY A 243 -6.46 14.98 -8.23
N ALA A 244 -5.69 14.83 -7.17
CA ALA A 244 -6.13 15.20 -5.81
C ALA A 244 -6.22 16.73 -5.69
N ARG A 245 -7.12 17.19 -4.81
CA ARG A 245 -7.33 18.63 -4.55
C ARG A 245 -7.16 18.95 -3.09
N VAL A 246 -6.30 19.90 -2.80
CA VAL A 246 -6.14 20.48 -1.47
C VAL A 246 -6.79 21.83 -1.44
N ASN A 247 -7.84 21.96 -0.63
CA ASN A 247 -8.64 23.17 -0.54
C ASN A 247 -7.88 24.35 0.08
N PRO A 248 -8.22 25.60 -0.24
CA PRO A 248 -7.61 26.76 0.39
C PRO A 248 -7.60 26.68 1.92
N HIS A 249 -6.53 27.21 2.54
CA HIS A 249 -6.33 27.24 3.99
C HIS A 249 -6.16 25.87 4.67
N ALA A 250 -6.05 24.78 3.92
CA ALA A 250 -5.74 23.49 4.51
C ALA A 250 -4.31 23.44 5.07
N TRP A 251 -4.10 22.62 6.09
CA TRP A 251 -2.78 22.31 6.60
C TRP A 251 -2.52 20.81 6.44
N ILE A 252 -1.66 20.46 5.49
CA ILE A 252 -1.22 19.08 5.27
C ILE A 252 0.09 18.90 6.00
N ARG A 253 0.07 18.10 7.04
CA ARG A 253 1.18 17.84 7.93
C ARG A 253 1.94 16.58 7.53
N ALA A 254 3.08 16.38 8.19
CA ALA A 254 3.99 15.28 7.91
C ALA A 254 3.30 13.91 7.95
N ALA A 255 3.88 12.96 7.23
CA ALA A 255 3.38 11.60 7.06
C ALA A 255 1.92 11.55 6.54
N THR A 256 1.55 12.48 5.65
CA THR A 256 0.23 12.48 5.01
C THR A 256 0.35 12.03 3.55
N ALA A 257 -0.46 11.06 3.15
CA ALA A 257 -0.59 10.63 1.77
C ALA A 257 -2.05 10.71 1.29
N LEU A 258 -2.27 11.53 0.28
CA LEU A 258 -3.55 11.65 -0.40
C LEU A 258 -3.50 10.83 -1.69
N GLY A 259 -4.33 9.82 -1.80
CA GLY A 259 -4.50 9.01 -3.00
C GLY A 259 -5.07 9.80 -4.18
N MET A 260 -5.17 9.14 -5.33
CA MET A 260 -5.70 9.72 -6.56
C MET A 260 -7.10 10.29 -6.34
N ALA A 261 -7.36 11.50 -6.89
CA ALA A 261 -8.64 12.18 -6.89
C ALA A 261 -9.24 12.43 -5.50
N CYS A 262 -8.45 12.37 -4.42
CA CYS A 262 -8.88 12.77 -3.09
C CYS A 262 -9.16 14.27 -3.01
N ARG A 263 -10.03 14.66 -2.08
CA ARG A 263 -10.26 16.06 -1.72
C ARG A 263 -9.93 16.26 -0.24
N ALA A 264 -9.04 17.17 0.04
CA ALA A 264 -8.52 17.42 1.39
C ALA A 264 -8.74 18.88 1.79
N GLY A 265 -9.16 19.10 3.04
CA GLY A 265 -9.34 20.40 3.68
C GLY A 265 -9.22 20.28 5.19
N GLY A 266 -9.04 21.40 5.88
CA GLY A 266 -8.75 21.43 7.31
C GLY A 266 -7.34 20.97 7.61
N GLU A 267 -7.12 20.37 8.78
CA GLU A 267 -5.81 19.85 9.22
C GLU A 267 -5.76 18.35 9.08
N ILE A 268 -4.72 17.83 8.37
CA ILE A 268 -4.51 16.39 8.14
C ILE A 268 -3.07 16.04 8.49
N GLU A 269 -2.85 15.04 9.35
CA GLU A 269 -1.56 14.62 9.85
C GLU A 269 -1.43 13.10 9.88
N ALA A 270 -0.25 12.56 9.52
CA ALA A 270 0.09 11.14 9.63
C ALA A 270 -1.03 10.21 9.14
N THR A 271 -1.64 10.56 8.00
CA THR A 271 -2.89 9.98 7.52
C THR A 271 -2.77 9.50 6.08
N ILE A 272 -3.33 8.33 5.83
CA ILE A 272 -3.53 7.78 4.49
C ILE A 272 -4.98 8.01 4.09
N MET A 273 -5.20 8.71 2.98
CA MET A 273 -6.49 8.74 2.29
C MET A 273 -6.37 7.95 1.00
N GLU A 274 -7.04 6.83 0.94
CA GLU A 274 -7.10 6.00 -0.27
C GLU A 274 -7.83 6.71 -1.41
N PRO A 275 -7.62 6.33 -2.68
CA PRO A 275 -8.18 7.03 -3.83
C PRO A 275 -9.68 7.31 -3.75
N PHE A 276 -10.10 8.46 -4.31
CA PHE A 276 -11.50 8.88 -4.44
C PHE A 276 -12.20 9.25 -3.12
N SER A 277 -11.46 9.48 -2.05
CA SER A 277 -12.03 9.85 -0.75
C SER A 277 -11.98 11.34 -0.49
N ASN A 278 -12.97 11.82 0.25
CA ASN A 278 -13.20 13.25 0.47
C ASN A 278 -13.20 13.59 1.96
N LYS A 279 -12.38 14.57 2.34
CA LYS A 279 -12.47 15.36 3.57
C LYS A 279 -12.27 16.84 3.20
N PRO A 280 -13.22 17.46 2.49
CA PRO A 280 -12.99 18.79 1.92
C PRO A 280 -13.20 19.95 2.90
N HIS A 281 -13.81 19.71 4.06
CA HIS A 281 -14.18 20.73 5.04
C HIS A 281 -13.20 20.81 6.20
N ASP A 282 -13.37 21.82 7.07
CA ASP A 282 -12.59 22.02 8.28
C ASP A 282 -12.69 20.81 9.23
N GLY A 283 -11.78 20.77 10.18
CA GLY A 283 -11.66 19.72 11.18
C GLY A 283 -10.33 18.99 11.08
N PHE A 284 -9.97 18.30 12.15
CA PHE A 284 -8.73 17.55 12.28
C PHE A 284 -8.93 16.10 11.90
N LEU A 285 -7.99 15.55 11.12
CA LEU A 285 -7.88 14.13 10.79
C LEU A 285 -6.41 13.71 11.00
N GLY A 286 -6.14 12.92 12.03
CA GLY A 286 -4.76 12.54 12.35
C GLY A 286 -4.59 11.05 12.60
N HIS A 287 -3.41 10.51 12.23
CA HIS A 287 -2.98 9.12 12.45
C HIS A 287 -4.04 8.11 12.02
N SER A 288 -4.65 8.35 10.85
CA SER A 288 -5.84 7.65 10.37
C SER A 288 -5.60 6.97 9.02
N HIS A 289 -6.36 5.91 8.78
CA HIS A 289 -6.51 5.34 7.44
C HIS A 289 -7.96 5.54 6.98
N VAL A 290 -8.13 6.15 5.83
CA VAL A 290 -9.43 6.39 5.19
C VAL A 290 -9.47 5.61 3.89
N GLY A 291 -10.35 4.63 3.80
CA GLY A 291 -10.54 3.78 2.63
C GLY A 291 -10.96 4.55 1.38
N SER A 292 -11.08 3.86 0.25
CA SER A 292 -11.55 4.47 -1.00
C SER A 292 -13.06 4.75 -0.96
N TRP A 293 -13.47 5.82 -1.66
CA TRP A 293 -14.88 6.21 -1.80
C TRP A 293 -15.55 6.55 -0.45
N VAL A 294 -14.76 7.04 0.50
CA VAL A 294 -15.24 7.56 1.78
C VAL A 294 -15.54 9.05 1.66
N ASN A 295 -16.65 9.48 2.26
CA ASN A 295 -16.99 10.89 2.32
C ASN A 295 -17.15 11.37 3.77
N LEU A 296 -16.17 12.10 4.27
CA LEU A 296 -16.20 12.73 5.59
C LEU A 296 -16.88 14.09 5.48
N ALA A 297 -18.08 14.22 6.07
CA ALA A 297 -18.90 15.41 6.00
C ALA A 297 -18.28 16.61 6.76
N ALA A 298 -18.89 17.78 6.60
CA ALA A 298 -18.49 19.00 7.30
C ALA A 298 -18.53 18.79 8.82
N GLY A 299 -17.52 19.31 9.51
CA GLY A 299 -17.37 19.17 10.95
C GLY A 299 -16.91 17.80 11.43
N THR A 300 -16.50 16.89 10.51
CA THR A 300 -15.87 15.62 10.90
C THR A 300 -14.50 15.90 11.52
N ILE A 301 -14.34 15.49 12.78
CA ILE A 301 -13.09 15.60 13.54
C ILE A 301 -12.80 14.23 14.14
N THR A 302 -11.57 13.73 13.94
CA THR A 302 -11.11 12.50 14.58
C THR A 302 -10.08 12.83 15.65
N SER A 303 -10.39 12.50 16.91
CA SER A 303 -9.37 12.56 17.95
C SER A 303 -8.39 11.40 17.76
N ASN A 304 -7.10 11.69 17.92
CA ASN A 304 -6.04 10.69 17.83
C ASN A 304 -5.29 10.48 19.15
N LEU A 305 -5.66 11.21 20.20
CA LEU A 305 -5.01 11.18 21.51
C LEU A 305 -6.08 11.00 22.60
N LYS A 306 -5.84 10.08 23.55
CA LYS A 306 -6.72 9.91 24.70
C LYS A 306 -6.50 11.03 25.72
N ALA A 307 -7.55 11.41 26.45
CA ALA A 307 -7.45 12.36 27.57
C ALA A 307 -6.45 11.92 28.67
N THR A 308 -6.20 10.63 28.78
CA THR A 308 -5.22 10.06 29.74
C THR A 308 -3.79 10.02 29.21
N TYR A 309 -3.55 10.42 27.96
CA TYR A 309 -2.24 10.35 27.26
C TYR A 309 -1.62 8.94 27.19
N GLY A 310 -2.33 7.92 27.63
CA GLY A 310 -1.85 6.53 27.60
C GLY A 310 -2.04 5.86 26.21
N PRO A 311 -1.42 4.68 26.00
CA PRO A 311 -1.54 3.95 24.75
C PRO A 311 -3.00 3.62 24.40
N ILE A 312 -3.29 3.67 23.10
CA ILE A 312 -4.61 3.37 22.54
C ILE A 312 -4.81 1.85 22.47
N ARG A 313 -6.03 1.41 22.67
CA ARG A 313 -6.45 0.03 22.48
C ARG A 313 -7.51 -0.02 21.39
N LEU A 314 -7.38 -0.96 20.46
CA LEU A 314 -8.42 -1.27 19.50
C LEU A 314 -9.30 -2.41 20.03
N HIS A 315 -10.59 -2.31 19.79
CA HIS A 315 -11.54 -3.39 20.05
C HIS A 315 -11.99 -3.92 18.69
N MET A 316 -11.57 -5.13 18.37
CA MET A 316 -11.88 -5.77 17.09
C MET A 316 -12.94 -6.86 17.31
N MET A 317 -13.89 -6.93 16.39
CA MET A 317 -14.80 -8.06 16.29
C MET A 317 -14.20 -9.06 15.30
N LEU A 318 -14.00 -10.28 15.76
CA LEU A 318 -13.48 -11.35 14.92
C LEU A 318 -14.60 -11.99 14.07
N PRO A 319 -14.26 -12.73 12.99
CA PRO A 319 -15.25 -13.38 12.12
C PRO A 319 -16.21 -14.34 12.85
N ASP A 320 -15.79 -14.92 13.95
CA ASP A 320 -16.61 -15.79 14.81
C ASP A 320 -17.56 -15.03 15.75
N GLY A 321 -17.55 -13.69 15.70
CA GLY A 321 -18.35 -12.81 16.54
C GLY A 321 -17.75 -12.53 17.93
N SER A 322 -16.61 -13.09 18.25
CA SER A 322 -15.88 -12.78 19.49
C SER A 322 -15.24 -11.39 19.40
N ARG A 323 -14.94 -10.82 20.59
CA ARG A 323 -14.26 -9.52 20.69
C ARG A 323 -12.86 -9.69 21.24
N GLU A 324 -11.91 -9.07 20.57
CA GLU A 324 -10.52 -9.00 21.03
C GLU A 324 -10.12 -7.56 21.31
N THR A 325 -9.29 -7.36 22.33
CA THR A 325 -8.67 -6.06 22.63
C THR A 325 -7.20 -6.11 22.24
N ILE A 326 -6.83 -5.30 21.24
CA ILE A 326 -5.47 -5.19 20.75
C ILE A 326 -4.79 -4.00 21.44
N HIS A 327 -3.65 -4.26 22.07
CA HIS A 327 -2.78 -3.24 22.64
C HIS A 327 -1.84 -2.69 21.58
N THR A 328 -2.12 -1.51 21.06
CA THR A 328 -1.38 -0.96 19.91
C THR A 328 0.02 -0.45 20.24
N GLY A 329 0.30 -0.19 21.53
CA GLY A 329 1.54 0.49 21.94
C GLY A 329 1.60 1.98 21.54
N ARG A 330 0.66 2.46 20.72
CA ARG A 330 0.66 3.81 20.15
C ARG A 330 -0.07 4.79 21.07
N GLN A 331 0.55 5.96 21.28
CA GLN A 331 -0.08 7.09 21.97
C GLN A 331 -1.03 7.85 21.03
N PHE A 332 -0.68 7.93 19.73
CA PHE A 332 -1.48 8.58 18.71
C PHE A 332 -2.01 7.54 17.71
N LEU A 333 -3.32 7.46 17.60
CA LEU A 333 -4.02 6.64 16.62
C LEU A 333 -5.44 7.19 16.44
N GLY A 334 -5.80 7.49 15.20
CA GLY A 334 -7.12 8.01 14.83
C GLY A 334 -8.07 6.91 14.34
N ALA A 335 -8.80 7.20 13.28
CA ALA A 335 -9.81 6.30 12.73
C ALA A 335 -9.23 5.31 11.71
N MET A 336 -9.74 4.07 11.74
CA MET A 336 -9.55 3.06 10.69
C MET A 336 -10.87 2.92 9.95
N ILE A 337 -10.98 3.51 8.77
CA ILE A 337 -12.21 3.55 7.97
C ILE A 337 -12.02 2.67 6.74
N GLY A 338 -12.94 1.73 6.53
CA GLY A 338 -12.95 0.87 5.35
C GLY A 338 -13.46 1.58 4.11
N ASP A 339 -13.41 0.89 2.97
CA ASP A 339 -13.91 1.43 1.71
C ASP A 339 -15.44 1.62 1.74
N PHE A 340 -15.92 2.62 1.00
CA PHE A 340 -17.35 2.91 0.80
C PHE A 340 -18.11 3.34 2.07
N ALA A 341 -17.43 3.90 3.07
CA ALA A 341 -18.06 4.44 4.29
C ALA A 341 -18.49 5.91 4.14
#